data_a142d0fb4e198ff3711405f22c5d1430
#
_entry.id   a142d0fb4e198ff3711405f22c5d1430
#
_cell.length_a   1.000
_cell.length_b   1.000
_cell.length_c   1.000
_cell.angle_alpha   90.00
_cell.angle_beta   90.00
_cell.angle_gamma   90.00
#
_symmetry.space_group_name_H-M   'P 1'
#
loop_
_entity.id
_entity.type
_entity.pdbx_description
1 polymer ?
#
loop_
_entity_poly.entity_id
_entity_poly.type
_entity_poly.pdbx_seq_one_letter_code
_entity_poly.pdbx_strand_id
1 'polypeptide(L)'
;MRTAETSALKVLTQNIRFHSADTRSGEADHWPERAPVLAHLLREADADVVGAQEVLASQLPVLDEALGATHERLGIGREGGGRGEHNLLFLRRERFEVRDWDQFWLSEQPALIGSVGWDGHCPRIAVWARVLDRASGQEIVLAVTHLDHAGELARARGAELLAARLREAAGAAPLVLMGDFNAAGGQSAAWDVLREAGLEDAHDVAAAHDGQDIGTFPDYGAPEPGGTRIDWILSRGLDVEQYRAWVPQLGGRAASDHATVSARLRPTRP
;
A
#
# COMPACT_ATOMS: atom_id res chain seq x y z
N MET A 1 31.44 14.86 16.00
CA MET A 1 30.26 13.99 16.10
C MET A 1 29.88 13.56 14.70
N ARG A 2 30.00 12.28 14.36
CA ARG A 2 29.41 11.76 13.11
C ARG A 2 27.89 11.80 13.30
N THR A 3 27.21 12.64 12.52
CA THR A 3 25.75 12.51 12.37
C THR A 3 25.48 11.10 11.90
N ALA A 4 24.79 10.28 12.72
CA ALA A 4 24.32 8.99 12.30
C ALA A 4 23.54 9.22 10.99
N GLU A 5 23.98 8.62 9.88
CA GLU A 5 23.17 8.62 8.65
C GLU A 5 21.85 7.97 9.01
N THR A 6 20.78 8.75 8.99
CA THR A 6 19.42 8.26 9.22
C THR A 6 19.14 7.20 8.16
N SER A 7 18.89 5.96 8.59
CA SER A 7 18.62 4.90 7.63
C SER A 7 17.37 5.22 6.82
N ALA A 8 17.44 5.03 5.50
CA ALA A 8 16.29 5.26 4.62
C ALA A 8 15.08 4.46 5.09
N LEU A 9 13.89 5.04 4.96
CA LEU A 9 12.62 4.38 5.18
C LEU A 9 12.30 3.47 4.00
N LYS A 10 12.18 2.17 4.23
CA LYS A 10 11.80 1.20 3.22
C LYS A 10 10.30 0.93 3.32
N VAL A 11 9.55 1.29 2.28
CA VAL A 11 8.12 1.04 2.19
C VAL A 11 7.80 0.10 1.04
N LEU A 12 6.77 -0.72 1.20
CA LEU A 12 6.31 -1.70 0.22
C LEU A 12 4.80 -1.73 0.20
N THR A 13 4.20 -1.73 -0.99
CA THR A 13 2.78 -2.03 -1.18
C THR A 13 2.59 -3.29 -2.01
N GLN A 14 1.61 -4.10 -1.61
CA GLN A 14 1.27 -5.34 -2.26
C GLN A 14 -0.24 -5.61 -2.18
N ASN A 15 -0.94 -5.54 -3.30
CA ASN A 15 -2.21 -6.23 -3.42
C ASN A 15 -1.90 -7.73 -3.44
N ILE A 16 -2.35 -8.48 -2.42
CA ILE A 16 -2.00 -9.89 -2.26
C ILE A 16 -2.92 -10.83 -3.02
N ARG A 17 -3.93 -10.29 -3.69
CA ARG A 17 -5.05 -11.02 -4.29
C ARG A 17 -5.80 -11.85 -3.25
N PHE A 18 -7.07 -11.62 -3.07
CA PHE A 18 -7.89 -12.37 -2.12
C PHE A 18 -7.93 -13.87 -2.43
N HIS A 19 -8.20 -14.67 -1.41
CA HIS A 19 -8.38 -16.11 -1.55
C HIS A 19 -9.76 -16.41 -2.13
N SER A 20 -9.83 -16.85 -3.40
CA SER A 20 -11.03 -17.39 -4.00
C SER A 20 -11.16 -18.88 -3.69
N ALA A 21 -12.30 -19.29 -3.14
CA ALA A 21 -12.59 -20.71 -2.84
C ALA A 21 -12.82 -21.55 -4.10
N ASP A 22 -13.05 -20.91 -5.24
CA ASP A 22 -13.36 -21.58 -6.51
C ASP A 22 -12.11 -22.02 -7.27
N THR A 23 -10.91 -21.62 -6.81
CA THR A 23 -9.65 -21.98 -7.46
C THR A 23 -9.15 -23.36 -7.06
N ARG A 24 -8.46 -24.04 -7.99
CA ARG A 24 -7.96 -25.42 -7.83
C ARG A 24 -6.43 -25.45 -7.86
N SER A 25 -5.86 -26.52 -7.28
CA SER A 25 -4.42 -26.78 -7.37
C SER A 25 -3.94 -26.76 -8.82
N GLY A 26 -2.83 -26.05 -9.06
CA GLY A 26 -2.25 -25.83 -10.39
C GLY A 26 -2.71 -24.54 -11.07
N GLU A 27 -3.83 -23.94 -10.68
CA GLU A 27 -4.26 -22.63 -11.18
C GLU A 27 -3.38 -21.52 -10.60
N ALA A 28 -3.13 -20.47 -11.38
CA ALA A 28 -2.25 -19.36 -10.98
C ALA A 28 -2.76 -18.66 -9.71
N ASP A 29 -4.08 -18.48 -9.58
CA ASP A 29 -4.75 -17.83 -8.44
C ASP A 29 -4.95 -18.74 -7.22
N HIS A 30 -4.50 -20.00 -7.24
CA HIS A 30 -4.73 -20.90 -6.12
C HIS A 30 -3.95 -20.49 -4.87
N TRP A 31 -4.67 -19.94 -3.86
CA TRP A 31 -4.08 -19.34 -2.67
C TRP A 31 -3.08 -20.24 -1.92
N PRO A 32 -3.38 -21.55 -1.63
CA PRO A 32 -2.43 -22.40 -0.93
C PRO A 32 -1.04 -22.51 -1.59
N GLU A 33 -0.97 -22.32 -2.92
CA GLU A 33 0.28 -22.35 -3.67
C GLU A 33 0.94 -20.98 -3.79
N ARG A 34 0.17 -19.87 -3.73
CA ARG A 34 0.70 -18.49 -3.71
C ARG A 34 1.19 -18.08 -2.32
N ALA A 35 0.57 -18.58 -1.26
CA ALA A 35 0.86 -18.21 0.12
C ALA A 35 2.36 -18.33 0.51
N PRO A 36 3.07 -19.43 0.17
CA PRO A 36 4.52 -19.52 0.43
C PRO A 36 5.36 -18.48 -0.31
N VAL A 37 4.95 -18.10 -1.55
CA VAL A 37 5.63 -17.09 -2.36
C VAL A 37 5.46 -15.71 -1.71
N LEU A 38 4.24 -15.38 -1.28
CA LEU A 38 3.96 -14.14 -0.55
C LEU A 38 4.74 -14.07 0.76
N ALA A 39 4.74 -15.14 1.56
CA ALA A 39 5.49 -15.19 2.81
C ALA A 39 7.00 -15.00 2.59
N HIS A 40 7.56 -15.60 1.54
CA HIS A 40 8.94 -15.41 1.15
C HIS A 40 9.22 -13.95 0.76
N LEU A 41 8.39 -13.37 -0.13
CA LEU A 41 8.48 -11.96 -0.51
C LEU A 41 8.53 -11.04 0.72
N LEU A 42 7.57 -11.19 1.64
CA LEU A 42 7.44 -10.30 2.79
C LEU A 42 8.65 -10.37 3.74
N ARG A 43 9.27 -11.55 3.89
CA ARG A 43 10.49 -11.72 4.69
C ARG A 43 11.72 -11.13 3.98
N GLU A 44 11.89 -11.42 2.68
CA GLU A 44 13.08 -10.99 1.93
C GLU A 44 13.10 -9.48 1.62
N ALA A 45 11.93 -8.87 1.48
CA ALA A 45 11.83 -7.43 1.23
C ALA A 45 12.40 -6.60 2.39
N ASP A 46 12.39 -7.14 3.62
CA ASP A 46 12.89 -6.47 4.84
C ASP A 46 12.43 -4.99 4.88
N ALA A 47 11.15 -4.77 4.56
CA ALA A 47 10.56 -3.44 4.53
C ALA A 47 10.27 -2.96 5.95
N ASP A 48 10.35 -1.65 6.19
CA ASP A 48 9.97 -1.05 7.49
C ASP A 48 8.45 -0.88 7.58
N VAL A 49 7.82 -0.67 6.43
CA VAL A 49 6.37 -0.51 6.28
C VAL A 49 5.88 -1.38 5.15
N VAL A 50 4.85 -2.18 5.41
CA VAL A 50 4.15 -2.93 4.37
C VAL A 50 2.68 -2.52 4.36
N GLY A 51 2.20 -2.06 3.21
CA GLY A 51 0.79 -1.87 2.90
C GLY A 51 0.27 -3.08 2.13
N ALA A 52 -0.71 -3.81 2.68
CA ALA A 52 -1.30 -4.97 2.01
C ALA A 52 -2.77 -4.73 1.71
N GLN A 53 -3.22 -5.07 0.49
CA GLN A 53 -4.60 -4.94 0.04
C GLN A 53 -5.20 -6.33 -0.26
N GLU A 54 -6.53 -6.42 -0.29
CA GLU A 54 -7.31 -7.65 -0.55
C GLU A 54 -7.12 -8.78 0.48
N VAL A 55 -6.70 -8.46 1.69
CA VAL A 55 -6.43 -9.48 2.70
C VAL A 55 -7.73 -9.98 3.32
N LEU A 56 -8.08 -11.24 3.09
CA LEU A 56 -9.16 -11.90 3.81
C LEU A 56 -8.69 -12.44 5.16
N ALA A 57 -9.62 -12.62 6.10
CA ALA A 57 -9.32 -13.20 7.41
C ALA A 57 -8.63 -14.57 7.32
N SER A 58 -8.94 -15.38 6.31
CA SER A 58 -8.30 -16.68 6.06
C SER A 58 -6.83 -16.57 5.62
N GLN A 59 -6.40 -15.40 5.14
CA GLN A 59 -5.02 -15.15 4.67
C GLN A 59 -4.13 -14.52 5.75
N LEU A 60 -4.73 -13.95 6.81
CA LEU A 60 -4.00 -13.33 7.92
C LEU A 60 -2.92 -14.23 8.54
N PRO A 61 -3.13 -15.53 8.78
CA PRO A 61 -2.11 -16.38 9.38
C PRO A 61 -0.78 -16.39 8.61
N VAL A 62 -0.81 -16.29 7.28
CA VAL A 62 0.42 -16.25 6.44
C VAL A 62 1.18 -14.95 6.62
N LEU A 63 0.45 -13.82 6.67
CA LEU A 63 1.06 -12.51 6.89
C LEU A 63 1.59 -12.37 8.32
N ASP A 64 0.83 -12.85 9.31
CA ASP A 64 1.22 -12.83 10.72
C ASP A 64 2.44 -13.74 10.97
N GLU A 65 2.56 -14.89 10.30
CA GLU A 65 3.75 -15.73 10.35
C GLU A 65 4.98 -15.04 9.73
N ALA A 66 4.78 -14.31 8.61
CA ALA A 66 5.87 -13.64 7.92
C ALA A 66 6.37 -12.38 8.65
N LEU A 67 5.46 -11.59 9.22
CA LEU A 67 5.73 -10.24 9.74
C LEU A 67 5.43 -10.06 11.24
N GLY A 68 4.56 -10.89 11.84
CA GLY A 68 4.01 -10.63 13.17
C GLY A 68 5.03 -10.57 14.31
N ALA A 69 6.17 -11.24 14.17
CA ALA A 69 7.26 -11.16 15.16
C ALA A 69 7.95 -9.79 15.16
N THR A 70 8.02 -9.13 14.01
CA THR A 70 8.79 -7.89 13.80
C THR A 70 7.93 -6.66 13.58
N HIS A 71 6.68 -6.83 13.16
CA HIS A 71 5.79 -5.71 12.80
C HIS A 71 4.53 -5.69 13.66
N GLU A 72 4.01 -4.51 13.88
CA GLU A 72 2.67 -4.27 14.38
C GLU A 72 1.71 -4.15 13.19
N ARG A 73 0.54 -4.79 13.30
CA ARG A 73 -0.48 -4.78 12.26
C ARG A 73 -1.64 -3.89 12.65
N LEU A 74 -2.03 -2.96 11.77
CA LEU A 74 -3.16 -2.05 11.92
C LEU A 74 -4.15 -2.24 10.78
N GLY A 75 -5.44 -2.11 11.07
CA GLY A 75 -6.54 -2.22 10.13
C GLY A 75 -7.52 -3.34 10.48
N ILE A 76 -8.78 -3.16 10.07
CA ILE A 76 -9.89 -4.12 10.20
C ILE A 76 -10.55 -4.33 8.84
N GLY A 77 -11.37 -5.38 8.72
CA GLY A 77 -12.09 -5.66 7.47
C GLY A 77 -13.08 -4.56 7.09
N ARG A 78 -13.22 -4.32 5.79
CA ARG A 78 -14.08 -3.26 5.24
C ARG A 78 -15.56 -3.38 5.59
N GLU A 79 -16.00 -4.58 6.02
CA GLU A 79 -17.37 -4.84 6.51
C GLU A 79 -17.45 -4.87 8.05
N GLY A 80 -16.37 -4.47 8.72
CA GLY A 80 -16.25 -4.41 10.17
C GLY A 80 -15.66 -5.66 10.82
N GLY A 81 -14.80 -5.45 11.79
CA GLY A 81 -14.07 -6.53 12.46
C GLY A 81 -13.20 -7.32 11.51
N GLY A 82 -13.37 -8.63 11.45
CA GLY A 82 -12.65 -9.53 10.53
C GLY A 82 -13.39 -9.86 9.23
N ARG A 83 -14.44 -9.11 8.87
CA ARG A 83 -15.28 -9.39 7.68
C ARG A 83 -14.86 -8.54 6.49
N GLY A 84 -15.01 -9.15 5.30
CA GLY A 84 -14.58 -8.55 4.03
C GLY A 84 -13.06 -8.46 3.91
N GLU A 85 -12.60 -7.79 2.87
CA GLU A 85 -11.19 -7.55 2.64
C GLU A 85 -10.65 -6.47 3.60
N HIS A 86 -9.39 -6.64 3.99
CA HIS A 86 -8.66 -5.66 4.80
C HIS A 86 -7.67 -4.91 3.91
N ASN A 87 -7.47 -3.64 4.22
CA ASN A 87 -6.23 -2.93 3.94
C ASN A 87 -5.42 -2.89 5.23
N LEU A 88 -4.20 -3.40 5.20
CA LEU A 88 -3.39 -3.53 6.41
C LEU A 88 -2.10 -2.72 6.30
N LEU A 89 -1.78 -2.00 7.38
CA LEU A 89 -0.44 -1.47 7.62
C LEU A 89 0.31 -2.39 8.57
N PHE A 90 1.49 -2.84 8.16
CA PHE A 90 2.47 -3.50 9.02
C PHE A 90 3.62 -2.54 9.26
N LEU A 91 3.92 -2.25 10.52
CA LEU A 91 4.88 -1.25 10.96
C LEU A 91 5.97 -1.93 11.79
N ARG A 92 7.25 -1.80 11.41
CA ARG A 92 8.37 -2.41 12.12
C ARG A 92 8.46 -1.88 13.56
N ARG A 93 8.26 -2.75 14.55
CA ARG A 93 8.19 -2.40 15.98
C ARG A 93 9.44 -1.71 16.52
N GLU A 94 10.62 -2.15 16.06
CA GLU A 94 11.89 -1.55 16.47
C GLU A 94 12.06 -0.12 15.96
N ARG A 95 11.50 0.17 14.76
CA ARG A 95 11.62 1.47 14.12
C ARG A 95 10.53 2.44 14.57
N PHE A 96 9.29 1.98 14.68
CA PHE A 96 8.16 2.87 14.88
C PHE A 96 7.54 2.74 16.27
N GLU A 97 7.04 3.88 16.75
CA GLU A 97 6.11 3.99 17.86
C GLU A 97 4.82 4.60 17.35
N VAL A 98 3.74 3.84 17.37
CA VAL A 98 2.42 4.31 16.93
C VAL A 98 1.90 5.32 17.95
N ARG A 99 1.59 6.54 17.48
CA ARG A 99 1.03 7.64 18.29
C ARG A 99 -0.47 7.70 18.18
N ASP A 100 -0.97 7.48 16.97
CA ASP A 100 -2.39 7.49 16.65
C ASP A 100 -2.61 6.70 15.36
N TRP A 101 -3.80 6.15 15.18
CA TRP A 101 -4.21 5.51 13.93
C TRP A 101 -5.72 5.47 13.81
N ASP A 102 -6.22 5.43 12.58
CA ASP A 102 -7.63 5.29 12.29
C ASP A 102 -7.85 4.59 10.96
N GLN A 103 -9.07 4.11 10.78
CA GLN A 103 -9.59 3.57 9.53
C GLN A 103 -10.89 4.26 9.18
N PHE A 104 -11.05 4.68 7.94
CA PHE A 104 -12.26 5.29 7.45
C PHE A 104 -12.70 4.71 6.10
N TRP A 105 -13.99 4.85 5.80
CA TRP A 105 -14.58 4.38 4.55
C TRP A 105 -14.56 5.49 3.50
N LEU A 106 -14.24 5.11 2.27
CA LEU A 106 -14.21 6.01 1.13
C LEU A 106 -15.63 6.18 0.58
N SER A 107 -16.40 6.99 1.27
CA SER A 107 -17.81 7.27 0.98
C SER A 107 -18.22 8.63 1.53
N GLU A 108 -19.44 9.07 1.23
CA GLU A 108 -20.06 10.25 1.82
C GLU A 108 -20.28 10.14 3.33
N GLN A 109 -20.13 8.92 3.88
CA GLN A 109 -20.26 8.61 5.30
C GLN A 109 -19.00 7.88 5.81
N PRO A 110 -17.86 8.56 5.95
CA PRO A 110 -16.57 7.91 6.22
C PRO A 110 -16.48 7.15 7.56
N ALA A 111 -17.34 7.48 8.52
CA ALA A 111 -17.42 6.80 9.81
C ALA A 111 -18.39 5.60 9.82
N LEU A 112 -19.16 5.40 8.75
CA LEU A 112 -20.13 4.30 8.68
C LEU A 112 -19.47 3.04 8.13
N ILE A 113 -19.34 2.05 8.99
CA ILE A 113 -18.77 0.74 8.65
C ILE A 113 -19.55 0.10 7.50
N GLY A 114 -18.84 -0.34 6.47
CA GLY A 114 -19.42 -1.00 5.30
C GLY A 114 -20.08 -0.05 4.30
N SER A 115 -19.97 1.28 4.48
CA SER A 115 -20.53 2.22 3.52
C SER A 115 -19.84 2.13 2.15
N VAL A 116 -20.65 2.24 1.09
CA VAL A 116 -20.20 2.32 -0.30
C VAL A 116 -20.42 3.76 -0.75
N GLY A 117 -19.39 4.36 -1.35
CA GLY A 117 -19.44 5.75 -1.79
C GLY A 117 -19.76 5.90 -3.27
N TRP A 118 -20.53 6.93 -3.60
CA TRP A 118 -20.80 7.40 -4.97
C TRP A 118 -21.30 6.28 -5.90
N ASP A 119 -20.57 6.03 -7.01
CA ASP A 119 -20.83 4.96 -7.97
C ASP A 119 -19.99 3.69 -7.69
N GLY A 120 -19.44 3.56 -6.47
CA GLY A 120 -18.58 2.44 -6.09
C GLY A 120 -19.32 1.10 -6.08
N HIS A 121 -18.56 0.03 -6.36
CA HIS A 121 -19.11 -1.32 -6.41
C HIS A 121 -19.15 -2.00 -5.02
N CYS A 122 -18.22 -1.66 -4.14
CA CYS A 122 -18.09 -2.26 -2.81
C CYS A 122 -17.52 -1.27 -1.80
N PRO A 123 -17.59 -1.56 -0.49
CA PRO A 123 -16.95 -0.72 0.51
C PRO A 123 -15.44 -0.63 0.26
N ARG A 124 -14.89 0.59 0.26
CA ARG A 124 -13.46 0.85 0.16
C ARG A 124 -13.00 1.61 1.38
N ILE A 125 -11.81 1.34 1.84
CA ILE A 125 -11.26 1.86 3.10
C ILE A 125 -9.86 2.40 2.92
N ALA A 126 -9.49 3.30 3.81
CA ALA A 126 -8.12 3.69 4.05
C ALA A 126 -7.77 3.48 5.53
N VAL A 127 -6.54 3.02 5.77
CA VAL A 127 -5.94 2.91 7.10
C VAL A 127 -4.75 3.83 7.15
N TRP A 128 -4.63 4.62 8.20
CA TRP A 128 -3.46 5.47 8.41
C TRP A 128 -2.97 5.37 9.85
N ALA A 129 -1.69 5.64 10.04
CA ALA A 129 -1.05 5.76 11.34
C ALA A 129 -0.11 6.96 11.38
N ARG A 130 -0.14 7.73 12.47
CA ARG A 130 0.90 8.68 12.85
C ARG A 130 1.88 7.94 13.74
N VAL A 131 3.13 7.91 13.34
CA VAL A 131 4.19 7.18 14.03
C VAL A 131 5.37 8.11 14.35
N LEU A 132 6.04 7.87 15.46
CA LEU A 132 7.39 8.38 15.69
C LEU A 132 8.40 7.42 15.05
N ASP A 133 9.13 7.86 14.04
CA ASP A 133 10.28 7.13 13.50
C ASP A 133 11.48 7.33 14.42
N ARG A 134 11.86 6.29 15.16
CA ARG A 134 12.98 6.35 16.10
C ARG A 134 14.33 6.56 15.41
N ALA A 135 14.43 6.21 14.12
CA ALA A 135 15.65 6.40 13.35
C ALA A 135 15.91 7.86 12.99
N SER A 136 14.86 8.62 12.69
CA SER A 136 14.95 10.05 12.38
C SER A 136 14.61 10.96 13.57
N GLY A 137 13.86 10.45 14.55
CA GLY A 137 13.28 11.24 15.65
C GLY A 137 12.09 12.10 15.22
N GLN A 138 11.55 11.90 14.01
CA GLN A 138 10.45 12.69 13.45
C GLN A 138 9.15 11.89 13.44
N GLU A 139 8.03 12.59 13.52
CA GLU A 139 6.73 11.99 13.24
C GLU A 139 6.51 11.91 11.74
N ILE A 140 5.92 10.82 11.30
CA ILE A 140 5.53 10.53 9.91
C ILE A 140 4.11 9.97 9.92
N VAL A 141 3.30 10.31 8.92
CA VAL A 141 2.03 9.64 8.67
C VAL A 141 2.21 8.63 7.53
N LEU A 142 1.74 7.42 7.77
CA LEU A 142 1.81 6.29 6.85
C LEU A 142 0.39 5.82 6.57
N ALA A 143 0.02 5.64 5.31
CA ALA A 143 -1.33 5.26 4.94
C ALA A 143 -1.36 4.21 3.84
N VAL A 144 -2.38 3.33 3.87
CA VAL A 144 -2.68 2.35 2.84
C VAL A 144 -4.14 2.45 2.42
N THR A 145 -4.39 2.29 1.14
CA THR A 145 -5.75 2.29 0.57
C THR A 145 -5.90 1.28 -0.55
N HIS A 146 -7.14 1.02 -0.95
CA HIS A 146 -7.53 0.31 -2.15
C HIS A 146 -8.77 0.97 -2.71
N LEU A 147 -8.64 1.69 -3.85
CA LEU A 147 -9.74 2.41 -4.48
C LEU A 147 -10.70 1.47 -5.21
N ASP A 148 -11.86 1.98 -5.62
CA ASP A 148 -12.88 1.17 -6.28
C ASP A 148 -12.45 0.77 -7.70
N HIS A 149 -12.64 -0.50 -8.05
CA HIS A 149 -12.24 -1.05 -9.34
C HIS A 149 -13.20 -0.69 -10.48
N ALA A 150 -14.47 -0.35 -10.17
CA ALA A 150 -15.50 -0.08 -11.16
C ALA A 150 -15.86 1.42 -11.26
N GLY A 151 -16.11 2.09 -10.11
CA GLY A 151 -16.61 3.46 -10.05
C GLY A 151 -15.52 4.49 -10.31
N GLU A 152 -15.59 5.23 -11.43
CA GLU A 152 -14.64 6.29 -11.71
C GLU A 152 -14.84 7.50 -10.79
N LEU A 153 -16.12 7.87 -10.52
CA LEU A 153 -16.43 8.94 -9.58
C LEU A 153 -16.02 8.55 -8.15
N ALA A 154 -16.23 7.29 -7.76
CA ALA A 154 -15.80 6.80 -6.45
C ALA A 154 -14.28 6.87 -6.28
N ARG A 155 -13.48 6.58 -7.32
CA ARG A 155 -12.03 6.75 -7.29
C ARG A 155 -11.63 8.22 -7.12
N ALA A 156 -12.19 9.12 -7.92
CA ALA A 156 -11.85 10.54 -7.85
C ALA A 156 -12.25 11.15 -6.50
N ARG A 157 -13.47 10.92 -6.04
CA ARG A 157 -13.98 11.42 -4.76
C ARG A 157 -13.30 10.76 -3.56
N GLY A 158 -12.99 9.46 -3.68
CA GLY A 158 -12.17 8.74 -2.70
C GLY A 158 -10.79 9.36 -2.55
N ALA A 159 -10.15 9.75 -3.65
CA ALA A 159 -8.87 10.46 -3.64
C ALA A 159 -8.96 11.86 -2.99
N GLU A 160 -10.04 12.63 -3.25
CA GLU A 160 -10.30 13.90 -2.56
C GLU A 160 -10.43 13.72 -1.04
N LEU A 161 -11.20 12.70 -0.62
CA LEU A 161 -11.38 12.38 0.80
C LEU A 161 -10.06 11.93 1.45
N LEU A 162 -9.28 11.08 0.78
CA LEU A 162 -7.94 10.67 1.21
C LEU A 162 -7.04 11.89 1.41
N ALA A 163 -6.95 12.78 0.42
CA ALA A 163 -6.12 13.98 0.48
C ALA A 163 -6.50 14.88 1.66
N ALA A 164 -7.81 15.07 1.89
CA ALA A 164 -8.31 15.90 2.99
C ALA A 164 -7.98 15.29 4.37
N ARG A 165 -8.33 14.01 4.57
CA ARG A 165 -8.11 13.31 5.85
C ARG A 165 -6.64 13.13 6.19
N LEU A 166 -5.82 12.74 5.21
CA LEU A 166 -4.40 12.55 5.44
C LEU A 166 -3.65 13.87 5.64
N ARG A 167 -4.10 14.97 5.01
CA ARG A 167 -3.57 16.31 5.30
C ARG A 167 -3.87 16.74 6.74
N GLU A 168 -5.09 16.48 7.22
CA GLU A 168 -5.47 16.76 8.61
C GLU A 168 -4.62 15.89 9.56
N ALA A 169 -4.54 14.58 9.31
CA ALA A 169 -3.76 13.67 10.12
C ALA A 169 -2.27 14.02 10.15
N ALA A 170 -1.69 14.44 9.04
CA ALA A 170 -0.26 14.72 8.95
C ALA A 170 0.11 16.13 9.43
N GLY A 171 -0.74 17.14 9.21
CA GLY A 171 -0.34 18.54 9.43
C GLY A 171 0.93 18.88 8.65
N ALA A 172 1.98 19.26 9.36
CA ALA A 172 3.30 19.55 8.78
C ALA A 172 4.22 18.31 8.67
N ALA A 173 3.84 17.17 9.24
CA ALA A 173 4.66 15.97 9.20
C ALA A 173 4.75 15.38 7.78
N PRO A 174 5.84 14.70 7.43
CA PRO A 174 5.94 13.90 6.23
C PRO A 174 4.80 12.87 6.14
N LEU A 175 4.41 12.53 4.91
CA LEU A 175 3.32 11.61 4.62
C LEU A 175 3.73 10.62 3.54
N VAL A 176 3.36 9.34 3.72
CA VAL A 176 3.40 8.32 2.68
C VAL A 176 2.01 7.71 2.54
N LEU A 177 1.49 7.70 1.33
CA LEU A 177 0.27 7.01 0.94
C LEU A 177 0.61 5.95 -0.09
N MET A 178 0.18 4.71 0.13
CA MET A 178 0.45 3.59 -0.76
C MET A 178 -0.79 2.73 -0.98
N GLY A 179 -0.82 1.94 -2.04
CA GLY A 179 -1.89 0.98 -2.27
C GLY A 179 -2.17 0.70 -3.73
N ASP A 180 -3.26 -0.02 -3.94
CA ASP A 180 -3.90 -0.23 -5.24
C ASP A 180 -4.95 0.86 -5.46
N PHE A 181 -4.72 1.71 -6.45
CA PHE A 181 -5.63 2.81 -6.75
C PHE A 181 -6.63 2.46 -7.85
N ASN A 182 -6.53 1.28 -8.47
CA ASN A 182 -7.40 0.87 -9.59
C ASN A 182 -7.55 1.95 -10.67
N ALA A 183 -6.53 2.76 -10.84
CA ALA A 183 -6.48 3.91 -11.73
C ALA A 183 -5.09 4.06 -12.33
N ALA A 184 -5.01 4.57 -13.54
CA ALA A 184 -3.72 4.76 -14.23
C ALA A 184 -2.92 5.90 -13.60
N GLY A 185 -1.74 5.61 -13.08
CA GLY A 185 -0.78 6.62 -12.64
C GLY A 185 -0.37 7.54 -13.80
N GLY A 186 -0.41 8.85 -13.56
CA GLY A 186 -0.11 9.87 -14.58
C GLY A 186 -1.24 10.19 -15.55
N GLN A 187 -2.39 9.48 -15.48
CA GLN A 187 -3.45 9.63 -16.50
C GLN A 187 -4.88 9.56 -15.92
N SER A 188 -5.05 9.62 -14.60
CA SER A 188 -6.37 9.48 -13.97
C SER A 188 -6.71 10.64 -13.05
N ALA A 189 -8.02 10.94 -12.92
CA ALA A 189 -8.51 11.97 -12.03
C ALA A 189 -8.09 11.73 -10.56
N ALA A 190 -8.05 10.48 -10.11
CA ALA A 190 -7.58 10.14 -8.76
C ALA A 190 -6.10 10.48 -8.56
N TRP A 191 -5.26 10.24 -9.57
CA TRP A 191 -3.84 10.60 -9.54
C TRP A 191 -3.67 12.13 -9.54
N ASP A 192 -4.36 12.83 -10.42
CA ASP A 192 -4.31 14.30 -10.50
C ASP A 192 -4.68 14.95 -9.17
N VAL A 193 -5.79 14.52 -8.55
CA VAL A 193 -6.25 15.02 -7.24
C VAL A 193 -5.18 14.86 -6.16
N LEU A 194 -4.53 13.70 -6.08
CA LEU A 194 -3.51 13.45 -5.08
C LEU A 194 -2.23 14.26 -5.35
N ARG A 195 -1.86 14.44 -6.62
CA ARG A 195 -0.73 15.31 -7.04
C ARG A 195 -1.01 16.78 -6.73
N GLU A 196 -2.20 17.27 -7.03
CA GLU A 196 -2.63 18.64 -6.70
C GLU A 196 -2.67 18.88 -5.17
N ALA A 197 -2.92 17.85 -4.38
CA ALA A 197 -2.84 17.90 -2.93
C ALA A 197 -1.39 17.94 -2.39
N GLY A 198 -0.38 17.94 -3.28
CA GLY A 198 1.04 18.07 -2.95
C GLY A 198 1.74 16.74 -2.62
N LEU A 199 1.16 15.61 -3.02
CA LEU A 199 1.82 14.31 -2.96
C LEU A 199 2.66 14.08 -4.23
N GLU A 200 3.86 13.56 -4.10
CA GLU A 200 4.74 13.20 -5.21
C GLU A 200 4.73 11.70 -5.44
N ASP A 201 4.60 11.27 -6.70
CA ASP A 201 4.67 9.85 -7.06
C ASP A 201 6.13 9.38 -7.01
N ALA A 202 6.41 8.37 -6.20
CA ALA A 202 7.74 7.80 -6.08
C ALA A 202 8.31 7.31 -7.41
N HIS A 203 7.45 6.83 -8.32
CA HIS A 203 7.84 6.46 -9.68
C HIS A 203 8.44 7.64 -10.46
N ASP A 204 7.88 8.85 -10.30
CA ASP A 204 8.26 10.00 -11.12
C ASP A 204 9.50 10.72 -10.57
N VAL A 205 9.68 10.71 -9.22
CA VAL A 205 10.69 11.55 -8.55
C VAL A 205 11.88 10.77 -7.98
N ALA A 206 11.88 9.45 -8.07
CA ALA A 206 12.99 8.64 -7.53
C ALA A 206 14.31 8.94 -8.23
N ALA A 207 15.38 9.00 -7.43
CA ALA A 207 16.74 9.17 -7.96
C ALA A 207 17.25 7.93 -8.73
N ALA A 208 16.74 6.73 -8.38
CA ALA A 208 17.06 5.47 -9.05
C ALA A 208 15.79 4.62 -9.22
N HIS A 209 15.75 3.86 -10.32
CA HIS A 209 14.61 3.01 -10.66
C HIS A 209 15.04 1.58 -10.98
N ASP A 210 14.16 0.62 -10.63
CA ASP A 210 14.26 -0.79 -11.00
C ASP A 210 12.85 -1.27 -11.36
N GLY A 211 12.62 -1.67 -12.64
CA GLY A 211 11.31 -2.09 -13.13
C GLY A 211 10.31 -0.94 -13.33
N GLN A 212 10.77 0.29 -13.57
CA GLN A 212 9.90 1.47 -13.77
C GLN A 212 8.95 1.35 -14.96
N ASP A 213 9.32 0.56 -15.97
CA ASP A 213 8.57 0.49 -17.24
C ASP A 213 7.51 -0.63 -17.24
N ILE A 214 7.27 -1.29 -16.11
CA ILE A 214 6.28 -2.38 -16.05
C ILE A 214 4.94 -1.91 -15.54
N GLY A 215 3.86 -2.47 -16.13
CA GLY A 215 2.52 -2.39 -15.53
C GLY A 215 2.45 -3.16 -14.22
N THR A 216 1.67 -2.68 -13.26
CA THR A 216 1.59 -3.30 -11.92
C THR A 216 0.48 -4.33 -11.78
N PHE A 217 -0.32 -4.56 -12.82
CA PHE A 217 -1.33 -5.63 -12.87
C PHE A 217 -1.06 -6.56 -14.07
N PRO A 218 -0.09 -7.49 -13.98
CA PRO A 218 0.22 -8.45 -15.04
C PRO A 218 -0.74 -9.65 -15.09
N ASP A 219 -1.69 -9.76 -14.17
CA ASP A 219 -2.67 -10.88 -14.10
C ASP A 219 -1.98 -12.26 -14.21
N TYR A 220 -0.98 -12.50 -13.36
CA TYR A 220 -0.11 -13.69 -13.34
C TYR A 220 0.76 -13.88 -14.59
N GLY A 221 0.65 -13.03 -15.59
CA GLY A 221 1.49 -13.04 -16.79
C GLY A 221 2.85 -12.40 -16.59
N ALA A 222 3.59 -12.27 -17.67
CA ALA A 222 4.77 -11.44 -17.70
C ALA A 222 4.36 -9.95 -17.66
N PRO A 223 5.00 -9.11 -16.85
CA PRO A 223 4.68 -7.69 -16.83
C PRO A 223 5.02 -7.06 -18.20
N GLU A 224 4.07 -6.28 -18.72
CA GLU A 224 4.25 -5.61 -20.01
C GLU A 224 5.08 -4.33 -19.85
N PRO A 225 6.13 -4.14 -20.68
CA PRO A 225 6.82 -2.85 -20.78
C PRO A 225 5.84 -1.75 -21.21
N GLY A 226 5.84 -0.61 -20.50
CA GLY A 226 4.89 0.48 -20.73
C GLY A 226 3.47 0.19 -20.28
N GLY A 227 3.26 -0.89 -19.53
CA GLY A 227 1.96 -1.25 -18.98
C GLY A 227 1.46 -0.26 -17.92
N THR A 228 0.15 -0.26 -17.66
CA THR A 228 -0.49 0.65 -16.72
C THR A 228 -0.07 0.35 -15.29
N ARG A 229 0.36 1.38 -14.56
CA ARG A 229 0.61 1.31 -13.11
C ARG A 229 -0.68 1.68 -12.37
N ILE A 230 -1.20 0.78 -11.56
CA ILE A 230 -2.35 1.02 -10.68
C ILE A 230 -1.99 0.92 -9.20
N ASP A 231 -0.82 0.38 -8.87
CA ASP A 231 -0.26 0.37 -7.52
C ASP A 231 0.76 1.50 -7.40
N TRP A 232 0.55 2.40 -6.43
CA TRP A 232 1.39 3.59 -6.28
C TRP A 232 1.93 3.74 -4.88
N ILE A 233 3.06 4.43 -4.77
CA ILE A 233 3.60 5.00 -3.52
C ILE A 233 3.74 6.50 -3.75
N LEU A 234 2.96 7.27 -3.01
CA LEU A 234 2.95 8.71 -3.03
C LEU A 234 3.54 9.25 -1.73
N SER A 235 4.31 10.34 -1.79
CA SER A 235 4.92 10.93 -0.60
C SER A 235 4.87 12.44 -0.60
N ARG A 236 4.99 13.03 0.59
CA ARG A 236 5.18 14.46 0.81
C ARG A 236 6.21 14.68 1.91
N GLY A 237 7.16 15.60 1.68
CA GLY A 237 8.21 15.94 2.65
C GLY A 237 9.28 14.87 2.81
N LEU A 238 9.45 14.02 1.80
CA LEU A 238 10.45 12.94 1.75
C LEU A 238 11.11 12.91 0.37
N ASP A 239 12.43 12.79 0.34
CA ASP A 239 13.18 12.53 -0.90
C ASP A 239 13.09 11.04 -1.23
N VAL A 240 12.80 10.69 -2.48
CA VAL A 240 12.74 9.31 -2.95
C VAL A 240 14.08 8.91 -3.53
N GLU A 241 14.80 8.02 -2.82
CA GLU A 241 16.11 7.52 -3.26
C GLU A 241 15.99 6.45 -4.34
N GLN A 242 14.98 5.58 -4.21
CA GLN A 242 14.77 4.45 -5.11
C GLN A 242 13.29 4.11 -5.21
N TYR A 243 12.86 3.82 -6.42
CA TYR A 243 11.60 3.14 -6.75
C TYR A 243 11.91 1.77 -7.33
N ARG A 244 11.10 0.77 -6.98
CA ARG A 244 11.18 -0.55 -7.57
C ARG A 244 9.80 -1.15 -7.77
N ALA A 245 9.56 -1.75 -8.97
CA ALA A 245 8.39 -2.58 -9.26
C ALA A 245 8.84 -3.91 -9.85
N TRP A 246 8.30 -5.03 -9.34
CA TRP A 246 8.64 -6.37 -9.83
C TRP A 246 7.54 -7.38 -9.53
N VAL A 247 7.50 -8.49 -10.26
CA VAL A 247 6.62 -9.62 -9.97
C VAL A 247 7.42 -10.64 -9.15
N PRO A 248 7.14 -10.80 -7.84
CA PRO A 248 7.84 -11.78 -7.02
C PRO A 248 7.43 -13.19 -7.42
N GLN A 249 8.42 -14.06 -7.64
CA GLN A 249 8.20 -15.45 -8.02
C GLN A 249 9.06 -16.39 -7.19
N LEU A 250 8.51 -17.57 -6.89
CA LEU A 250 9.24 -18.67 -6.28
C LEU A 250 8.80 -19.98 -6.95
N GLY A 251 9.76 -20.72 -7.51
CA GLY A 251 9.46 -21.95 -8.23
C GLY A 251 8.57 -21.77 -9.47
N GLY A 252 8.63 -20.59 -10.12
CA GLY A 252 7.82 -20.25 -11.28
C GLY A 252 6.39 -19.80 -10.97
N ARG A 253 6.04 -19.64 -9.69
CA ARG A 253 4.72 -19.17 -9.25
C ARG A 253 4.82 -17.74 -8.72
N ALA A 254 3.90 -16.88 -9.12
CA ALA A 254 3.80 -15.52 -8.62
C ALA A 254 3.08 -15.46 -7.26
N ALA A 255 3.39 -14.45 -6.46
CA ALA A 255 2.74 -14.21 -5.16
C ALA A 255 1.30 -13.69 -5.32
N SER A 256 1.04 -12.92 -6.37
CA SER A 256 -0.21 -12.22 -6.68
C SER A 256 -0.34 -12.01 -8.19
N ASP A 257 -1.52 -11.63 -8.64
CA ASP A 257 -1.79 -11.07 -9.96
C ASP A 257 -1.25 -9.63 -10.11
N HIS A 258 -0.89 -8.98 -8.98
CA HIS A 258 -0.22 -7.68 -8.96
C HIS A 258 1.29 -7.81 -8.78
N ALA A 259 2.02 -6.87 -9.37
CA ALA A 259 3.41 -6.62 -9.06
C ALA A 259 3.54 -6.00 -7.66
N THR A 260 4.69 -6.23 -7.03
CA THR A 260 5.07 -5.52 -5.80
C THR A 260 5.67 -4.18 -6.17
N VAL A 261 5.31 -3.13 -5.43
CA VAL A 261 5.94 -1.81 -5.54
C VAL A 261 6.59 -1.43 -4.23
N SER A 262 7.81 -0.93 -4.28
CA SER A 262 8.54 -0.44 -3.11
C SER A 262 9.28 0.86 -3.38
N ALA A 263 9.53 1.62 -2.30
CA ALA A 263 10.36 2.82 -2.35
C ALA A 263 11.29 2.91 -1.14
N ARG A 264 12.43 3.57 -1.35
CA ARG A 264 13.33 4.00 -0.28
C ARG A 264 13.24 5.51 -0.18
N LEU A 265 12.90 5.99 1.01
CA LEU A 265 12.58 7.38 1.28
C LEU A 265 13.49 7.94 2.39
N ARG A 266 13.82 9.23 2.31
CA ARG A 266 14.47 9.95 3.41
C ARG A 266 13.74 11.26 3.69
N PRO A 267 13.71 11.73 4.94
CA PRO A 267 13.26 13.09 5.22
C PRO A 267 14.05 14.10 4.38
N THR A 268 13.34 15.02 3.71
CA THR A 268 14.00 16.14 3.02
C THR A 268 14.87 16.89 4.02
N ARG A 269 16.11 17.20 3.62
CA ARG A 269 16.98 18.04 4.45
C ARG A 269 16.42 19.46 4.46
N PRO A 270 16.32 20.11 5.63
CA PRO A 270 15.85 21.50 5.73
C PRO A 270 16.76 22.48 4.99
#